data_40ef895d6622e96c31492a2d3626c0a6
#
_entry.id   40ef895d6622e96c31492a2d3626c0a6
#
_cell.length_a   1.000
_cell.length_b   1.000
_cell.length_c   1.000
_cell.angle_alpha   90.00
_cell.angle_beta   90.00
_cell.angle_gamma   90.00
#
_symmetry.space_group_name_H-M   'P 1'
#
loop_
_entity.id
_entity.type
_entity.pdbx_description
1 polymer ?
#
loop_
_entity_poly.entity_id
_entity_poly.type
_entity_poly.pdbx_seq_one_letter_code
_entity_poly.pdbx_strand_id
1 'polypeptide(L)'
;MTSVSDIRSAFLSFFAGRDHEIVASSPLVPQNDPTLMFANSGMVQFKNVFTGLERRPYSRATTSQKCVRAGGKHNDLENVGYTARHHTFFEMLGNFSFGDYFKEVAIEQAWSLVTGEFGLNKDKLLVTVYSEDEEAAALWRRIAGLADDRICLLYTSDAADE
;
A
#
# COMPACT_ATOMS: atom_id res chain seq x y z
N MET A 1 11.44 -16.27 -1.74
CA MET A 1 10.17 -16.24 -0.97
C MET A 1 9.21 -17.24 -1.59
N THR A 2 8.72 -18.16 -0.79
CA THR A 2 7.94 -19.30 -1.30
C THR A 2 6.54 -19.39 -0.66
N SER A 3 6.29 -18.70 0.43
CA SER A 3 4.99 -18.71 1.11
C SER A 3 4.45 -17.30 1.37
N VAL A 4 3.15 -17.20 1.60
CA VAL A 4 2.48 -15.95 2.03
C VAL A 4 3.07 -15.43 3.34
N SER A 5 3.44 -16.35 4.24
CA SER A 5 4.08 -16.00 5.52
C SER A 5 5.45 -15.35 5.32
N ASP A 6 6.24 -15.86 4.36
CA ASP A 6 7.55 -15.28 4.05
C ASP A 6 7.40 -13.85 3.50
N ILE A 7 6.44 -13.63 2.58
CA ILE A 7 6.18 -12.31 2.00
C ILE A 7 5.74 -11.32 3.09
N ARG A 8 4.82 -11.73 3.97
CA ARG A 8 4.37 -10.91 5.10
C ARG A 8 5.54 -10.54 6.01
N SER A 9 6.32 -11.52 6.41
CA SER A 9 7.45 -11.31 7.32
C SER A 9 8.52 -10.42 6.68
N ALA A 10 8.86 -10.64 5.42
CA ALA A 10 9.83 -9.83 4.69
C ALA A 10 9.36 -8.37 4.60
N PHE A 11 8.09 -8.13 4.24
CA PHE A 11 7.52 -6.78 4.18
C PHE A 11 7.60 -6.06 5.53
N LEU A 12 7.10 -6.69 6.60
CA LEU A 12 7.09 -6.08 7.92
C LEU A 12 8.50 -5.82 8.44
N SER A 13 9.42 -6.77 8.26
CA SER A 13 10.81 -6.62 8.69
C SER A 13 11.55 -5.53 7.89
N PHE A 14 11.29 -5.43 6.59
CA PHE A 14 11.87 -4.40 5.73
C PHE A 14 11.53 -2.99 6.23
N PHE A 15 10.26 -2.74 6.56
CA PHE A 15 9.83 -1.44 7.06
C PHE A 15 10.19 -1.22 8.53
N ALA A 16 10.19 -2.25 9.37
CA ALA A 16 10.69 -2.16 10.75
C ALA A 16 12.16 -1.73 10.80
N GLY A 17 12.99 -2.25 9.89
CA GLY A 17 14.39 -1.80 9.72
C GLY A 17 14.55 -0.37 9.22
N ARG A 18 13.44 0.35 8.97
CA ARG A 18 13.36 1.76 8.53
C ARG A 18 12.48 2.60 9.45
N ASP A 19 12.53 2.27 10.74
CA ASP A 19 11.85 2.98 11.83
C ASP A 19 10.32 2.99 11.74
N HIS A 20 9.72 1.97 11.10
CA HIS A 20 8.26 1.80 11.14
C HIS A 20 7.88 0.87 12.28
N GLU A 21 6.92 1.30 13.10
CA GLU A 21 6.31 0.44 14.11
C GLU A 21 5.51 -0.67 13.45
N ILE A 22 5.73 -1.93 13.86
CA ILE A 22 4.90 -3.05 13.41
C ILE A 22 3.60 -3.02 14.18
N VAL A 23 2.52 -2.65 13.51
CA VAL A 23 1.19 -2.55 14.11
C VAL A 23 0.36 -3.77 13.73
N ALA A 24 -0.25 -4.40 14.72
CA ALA A 24 -1.14 -5.54 14.51
C ALA A 24 -2.35 -5.16 13.64
N SER A 25 -2.87 -6.14 12.89
CA SER A 25 -4.14 -5.98 12.18
C SER A 25 -5.25 -5.58 13.15
N SER A 26 -6.00 -4.55 12.81
CA SER A 26 -7.23 -4.23 13.53
C SER A 26 -8.30 -5.30 13.28
N PRO A 27 -9.34 -5.36 14.13
CA PRO A 27 -10.50 -6.23 13.89
C PRO A 27 -11.15 -5.96 12.53
N LEU A 28 -11.65 -7.01 11.89
CA LEU A 28 -12.36 -6.89 10.60
C LEU A 28 -13.63 -6.05 10.70
N VAL A 29 -14.32 -6.12 11.83
CA VAL A 29 -15.50 -5.29 12.10
C VAL A 29 -15.03 -4.05 12.84
N PRO A 30 -15.02 -2.86 12.20
CA PRO A 30 -14.62 -1.61 12.85
C PRO A 30 -15.61 -1.26 13.97
N GLN A 31 -15.09 -0.99 15.17
CA GLN A 31 -15.95 -0.68 16.33
C GLN A 31 -16.40 0.80 16.34
N ASN A 32 -15.65 1.67 15.66
CA ASN A 32 -15.82 3.13 15.76
C ASN A 32 -16.08 3.81 14.41
N ASP A 33 -16.42 3.07 13.36
CA ASP A 33 -16.75 3.62 12.05
C ASP A 33 -18.09 3.05 11.54
N PRO A 34 -19.22 3.76 11.75
CA PRO A 34 -20.53 3.30 11.32
C PRO A 34 -20.69 3.31 9.79
N THR A 35 -19.75 3.87 9.06
CA THR A 35 -19.78 3.94 7.59
C THR A 35 -19.20 2.69 6.92
N LEU A 36 -18.51 1.84 7.68
CA LEU A 36 -17.86 0.64 7.20
C LEU A 36 -18.39 -0.61 7.93
N MET A 37 -18.87 -1.57 7.16
CA MET A 37 -19.25 -2.88 7.67
C MET A 37 -18.02 -3.72 8.03
N PHE A 38 -16.97 -3.65 7.20
CA PHE A 38 -15.69 -4.34 7.38
C PHE A 38 -14.51 -3.42 7.09
N ALA A 39 -13.37 -3.71 7.70
CA ALA A 39 -12.10 -3.12 7.31
C ALA A 39 -11.76 -3.57 5.87
N ASN A 40 -11.76 -2.66 4.93
CA ASN A 40 -11.55 -2.90 3.51
C ASN A 40 -10.17 -2.44 3.01
N SER A 41 -9.40 -1.79 3.87
CA SER A 41 -8.03 -1.37 3.57
C SER A 41 -7.17 -1.25 4.83
N GLY A 42 -5.85 -1.26 4.65
CA GLY A 42 -4.88 -1.08 5.73
C GLY A 42 -4.95 0.30 6.40
N MET A 43 -5.49 1.30 5.72
CA MET A 43 -5.61 2.66 6.22
C MET A 43 -6.74 2.83 7.26
N VAL A 44 -7.73 1.93 7.29
CA VAL A 44 -8.94 2.09 8.13
C VAL A 44 -8.59 2.31 9.60
N GLN A 45 -7.67 1.53 10.15
CA GLN A 45 -7.26 1.68 11.55
C GLN A 45 -6.51 2.97 11.86
N PHE A 46 -6.01 3.68 10.86
CA PHE A 46 -5.25 4.92 11.00
C PHE A 46 -6.02 6.17 10.56
N LYS A 47 -7.30 6.03 10.18
CA LYS A 47 -8.13 7.13 9.70
C LYS A 47 -8.10 8.34 10.65
N ASN A 48 -8.26 8.10 11.94
CA ASN A 48 -8.25 9.15 12.95
C ASN A 48 -6.86 9.76 13.17
N VAL A 49 -5.80 9.01 12.90
CA VAL A 49 -4.42 9.53 12.95
C VAL A 49 -4.20 10.52 11.80
N PHE A 50 -4.63 10.16 10.59
CA PHE A 50 -4.52 11.04 9.42
C PHE A 50 -5.36 12.30 9.52
N THR A 51 -6.52 12.22 10.16
CA THR A 51 -7.41 13.40 10.41
C THR A 51 -6.98 14.21 11.61
N GLY A 52 -5.98 13.78 12.38
CA GLY A 52 -5.50 14.46 13.58
C GLY A 52 -6.38 14.28 14.82
N LEU A 53 -7.42 13.43 14.75
CA LEU A 53 -8.31 13.11 15.87
C LEU A 53 -7.68 12.15 16.87
N GLU A 54 -6.66 11.40 16.45
CA GLU A 54 -5.92 10.48 17.30
C GLU A 54 -4.41 10.70 17.13
N ARG A 55 -3.66 10.53 18.21
CA ARG A 55 -2.20 10.54 18.17
C ARG A 55 -1.65 9.18 18.57
N ARG A 56 -0.64 8.72 17.86
CA ARG A 56 0.12 7.51 18.17
C ARG A 56 1.53 7.90 18.66
N PRO A 57 2.20 7.05 19.45
CA PRO A 57 3.56 7.33 19.93
C PRO A 57 4.64 7.14 18.83
N TYR A 58 4.25 6.90 17.60
CA TYR A 58 5.11 6.71 16.43
C TYR A 58 4.61 7.56 15.24
N SER A 59 5.53 7.96 14.38
CA SER A 59 5.24 8.71 13.14
C SER A 59 5.24 7.83 11.89
N ARG A 60 5.68 6.57 12.00
CA ARG A 60 5.72 5.60 10.92
C ARG A 60 5.13 4.28 11.40
N ALA A 61 4.39 3.62 10.54
CA ALA A 61 3.82 2.30 10.84
C ALA A 61 3.89 1.37 9.65
N THR A 62 3.98 0.07 9.93
CA THR A 62 3.80 -1.00 8.95
C THR A 62 2.84 -2.05 9.49
N THR A 63 2.01 -2.60 8.64
CA THR A 63 1.00 -3.59 9.04
C THR A 63 0.69 -4.56 7.91
N SER A 64 0.22 -5.74 8.28
CA SER A 64 -0.49 -6.66 7.39
C SER A 64 -1.94 -6.73 7.85
N GLN A 65 -2.77 -5.82 7.31
CA GLN A 65 -4.16 -5.68 7.70
C GLN A 65 -5.03 -6.73 7.02
N LYS A 66 -5.80 -7.46 7.81
CA LYS A 66 -6.88 -8.33 7.32
C LYS A 66 -8.03 -7.48 6.80
N CYS A 67 -8.46 -7.75 5.57
CA CYS A 67 -9.47 -6.97 4.85
C CYS A 67 -10.55 -7.86 4.26
N VAL A 68 -11.76 -7.31 4.16
CA VAL A 68 -12.89 -7.91 3.45
C VAL A 68 -13.45 -6.91 2.45
N ARG A 69 -13.59 -7.35 1.18
CA ARG A 69 -14.24 -6.59 0.11
C ARG A 69 -15.34 -7.43 -0.50
N ALA A 70 -16.50 -7.48 0.17
CA ALA A 70 -17.64 -8.30 -0.22
C ALA A 70 -18.95 -7.49 -0.31
N GLY A 71 -18.85 -6.18 -0.40
CA GLY A 71 -20.01 -5.28 -0.50
C GLY A 71 -19.66 -3.84 -0.10
N GLY A 72 -20.55 -2.88 -0.43
CA GLY A 72 -20.37 -1.47 -0.12
C GLY A 72 -19.57 -0.72 -1.19
N LYS A 73 -18.92 0.39 -0.80
CA LYS A 73 -18.26 1.33 -1.72
C LYS A 73 -17.08 0.71 -2.49
N HIS A 74 -16.40 -0.27 -1.90
CA HIS A 74 -15.31 -1.03 -2.53
C HIS A 74 -15.79 -2.48 -2.64
N ASN A 75 -16.61 -2.76 -3.64
CA ASN A 75 -17.22 -4.05 -3.85
C ASN A 75 -16.54 -4.81 -4.98
N ASP A 76 -15.74 -5.80 -4.62
CA ASP A 76 -15.14 -6.72 -5.58
C ASP A 76 -16.02 -7.97 -5.84
N LEU A 77 -17.26 -7.99 -5.30
CA LEU A 77 -18.10 -9.18 -5.30
C LEU A 77 -18.36 -9.74 -6.69
N GLU A 78 -18.52 -8.87 -7.69
CA GLU A 78 -18.76 -9.29 -9.08
C GLU A 78 -17.50 -9.91 -9.72
N ASN A 79 -16.31 -9.61 -9.20
CA ASN A 79 -15.04 -10.10 -9.71
C ASN A 79 -14.50 -11.31 -8.91
N VAL A 80 -14.98 -11.52 -7.68
CA VAL A 80 -14.56 -12.65 -6.84
C VAL A 80 -14.99 -13.96 -7.46
N GLY A 81 -14.02 -14.87 -7.66
CA GLY A 81 -14.26 -16.17 -8.31
C GLY A 81 -14.21 -16.14 -9.84
N TYR A 82 -14.21 -14.95 -10.47
CA TYR A 82 -14.10 -14.79 -11.92
C TYR A 82 -12.71 -14.35 -12.36
N THR A 83 -11.96 -13.71 -11.47
CA THR A 83 -10.59 -13.29 -11.71
C THR A 83 -9.64 -13.94 -10.71
N ALA A 84 -8.38 -14.10 -11.08
CA ALA A 84 -7.36 -14.68 -10.21
C ALA A 84 -6.87 -13.71 -9.10
N ARG A 85 -7.31 -12.45 -9.11
CA ARG A 85 -6.76 -11.37 -8.27
C ARG A 85 -7.74 -10.87 -7.22
N HIS A 86 -9.05 -11.05 -7.40
CA HIS A 86 -10.06 -10.53 -6.49
C HIS A 86 -10.47 -11.61 -5.48
N HIS A 87 -10.25 -11.31 -4.21
CA HIS A 87 -10.58 -12.18 -3.10
C HIS A 87 -11.50 -11.46 -2.11
N THR A 88 -12.47 -12.17 -1.55
CA THR A 88 -13.36 -11.63 -0.52
C THR A 88 -12.60 -11.25 0.73
N PHE A 89 -11.67 -12.11 1.14
CA PHE A 89 -10.80 -11.94 2.29
C PHE A 89 -9.34 -11.97 1.85
N PHE A 90 -8.55 -11.00 2.29
CA PHE A 90 -7.13 -10.89 1.96
C PHE A 90 -6.38 -10.11 3.03
N GLU A 91 -5.06 -10.16 2.98
CA GLU A 91 -4.20 -9.28 3.77
C GLU A 91 -3.66 -8.16 2.88
N MET A 92 -3.78 -6.93 3.38
CA MET A 92 -3.20 -5.76 2.74
C MET A 92 -1.94 -5.35 3.49
N LEU A 93 -0.81 -5.47 2.80
CA LEU A 93 0.48 -5.00 3.31
C LEU A 93 0.54 -3.48 3.17
N GLY A 94 0.79 -2.78 4.27
CA GLY A 94 0.76 -1.33 4.31
C GLY A 94 1.93 -0.73 5.07
N ASN A 95 2.45 0.37 4.55
CA ASN A 95 3.39 1.25 5.23
C ASN A 95 2.82 2.67 5.26
N PHE A 96 2.98 3.36 6.36
CA PHE A 96 2.34 4.64 6.63
C PHE A 96 3.33 5.62 7.23
N SER A 97 3.25 6.87 6.76
CA SER A 97 3.97 8.01 7.31
C SER A 97 2.96 9.06 7.79
N PHE A 98 3.01 9.40 9.07
CA PHE A 98 2.11 10.38 9.69
C PHE A 98 2.83 11.73 9.78
N GLY A 99 3.04 12.38 8.61
CA GLY A 99 3.72 13.67 8.52
C GLY A 99 5.24 13.61 8.70
N ASP A 100 5.87 12.46 8.54
CA ASP A 100 7.31 12.26 8.69
C ASP A 100 8.04 12.35 7.34
N TYR A 101 7.65 11.51 6.37
CA TYR A 101 8.19 11.55 5.02
C TYR A 101 7.07 11.57 3.97
N PHE A 102 7.44 11.91 2.72
CA PHE A 102 6.51 11.94 1.61
C PHE A 102 7.07 11.20 0.38
N LYS A 103 6.83 11.67 -0.84
CA LYS A 103 7.06 10.95 -2.10
C LYS A 103 8.47 10.39 -2.26
N GLU A 104 9.50 11.19 -2.00
CA GLU A 104 10.90 10.78 -2.26
C GLU A 104 11.26 9.51 -1.48
N VAL A 105 11.12 9.55 -0.16
CA VAL A 105 11.44 8.40 0.70
C VAL A 105 10.49 7.23 0.43
N ALA A 106 9.21 7.50 0.14
CA ALA A 106 8.25 6.45 -0.20
C ALA A 106 8.66 5.70 -1.48
N ILE A 107 9.09 6.42 -2.52
CA ILE A 107 9.55 5.82 -3.79
C ILE A 107 10.86 5.04 -3.59
N GLU A 108 11.81 5.59 -2.83
CA GLU A 108 13.06 4.88 -2.50
C GLU A 108 12.78 3.56 -1.79
N GLN A 109 11.92 3.58 -0.79
CA GLN A 109 11.57 2.39 -0.04
C GLN A 109 10.80 1.38 -0.89
N ALA A 110 9.82 1.82 -1.69
CA ALA A 110 9.07 0.96 -2.58
C ALA A 110 9.98 0.28 -3.61
N TRP A 111 10.85 1.04 -4.27
CA TRP A 111 11.79 0.51 -5.25
C TRP A 111 12.78 -0.48 -4.63
N SER A 112 13.32 -0.13 -3.47
CA SER A 112 14.24 -0.99 -2.72
C SER A 112 13.58 -2.29 -2.26
N LEU A 113 12.32 -2.24 -1.81
CA LEU A 113 11.55 -3.42 -1.42
C LEU A 113 11.33 -4.36 -2.60
N VAL A 114 10.78 -3.85 -3.71
CA VAL A 114 10.38 -4.71 -4.82
C VAL A 114 11.56 -5.27 -5.59
N THR A 115 12.64 -4.51 -5.75
CA THR A 115 13.81 -4.94 -6.52
C THR A 115 14.90 -5.59 -5.67
N GLY A 116 15.03 -5.21 -4.42
CA GLY A 116 16.01 -5.77 -3.48
C GLY A 116 15.43 -6.92 -2.68
N GLU A 117 14.49 -6.65 -1.77
CA GLU A 117 13.96 -7.65 -0.86
C GLU A 117 13.14 -8.73 -1.57
N PHE A 118 12.25 -8.33 -2.49
CA PHE A 118 11.45 -9.27 -3.27
C PHE A 118 12.19 -9.81 -4.50
N GLY A 119 13.29 -9.17 -4.91
CA GLY A 119 14.13 -9.64 -6.02
C GLY A 119 13.44 -9.62 -7.37
N LEU A 120 12.47 -8.71 -7.60
CA LEU A 120 11.79 -8.61 -8.88
C LEU A 120 12.72 -8.05 -9.96
N ASN A 121 12.65 -8.62 -11.17
CA ASN A 121 13.45 -8.13 -12.30
C ASN A 121 12.99 -6.72 -12.70
N LYS A 122 13.91 -5.76 -12.60
CA LYS A 122 13.69 -4.35 -12.93
C LYS A 122 13.16 -4.14 -14.35
N ASP A 123 13.62 -4.96 -15.31
CA ASP A 123 13.21 -4.86 -16.71
C ASP A 123 11.73 -5.23 -16.95
N LYS A 124 11.10 -5.88 -15.98
CA LYS A 124 9.68 -6.26 -16.02
C LYS A 124 8.78 -5.31 -15.25
N LEU A 125 9.34 -4.27 -14.62
CA LEU A 125 8.59 -3.33 -13.81
C LEU A 125 8.25 -2.08 -14.63
N LEU A 126 7.03 -1.65 -14.49
CA LEU A 126 6.52 -0.35 -14.91
C LEU A 126 6.06 0.40 -13.65
N VAL A 127 6.10 1.72 -13.70
CA VAL A 127 5.52 2.56 -12.65
C VAL A 127 4.41 3.40 -13.25
N THR A 128 3.42 3.70 -12.44
CA THR A 128 2.33 4.58 -12.81
C THR A 128 2.37 5.83 -11.96
N VAL A 129 2.11 6.98 -12.58
CA VAL A 129 2.00 8.27 -11.90
C VAL A 129 0.78 9.02 -12.42
N TYR A 130 0.15 9.83 -11.58
CA TYR A 130 -0.89 10.73 -12.05
C TYR A 130 -0.29 11.73 -13.05
N SER A 131 -1.00 12.00 -14.13
CA SER A 131 -0.49 12.77 -15.27
C SER A 131 -0.01 14.18 -14.92
N GLU A 132 -0.57 14.78 -13.87
CA GLU A 132 -0.18 16.11 -13.38
C GLU A 132 0.87 16.05 -12.26
N ASP A 133 1.28 14.85 -11.80
CA ASP A 133 2.29 14.68 -10.75
C ASP A 133 3.70 14.59 -11.34
N GLU A 134 4.18 15.72 -11.85
CA GLU A 134 5.52 15.83 -12.42
C GLU A 134 6.63 15.52 -11.39
N GLU A 135 6.39 15.83 -10.12
CA GLU A 135 7.32 15.54 -9.03
C GLU A 135 7.54 14.03 -8.88
N ALA A 136 6.46 13.25 -8.83
CA ALA A 136 6.57 11.79 -8.74
C ALA A 136 7.29 11.21 -9.96
N ALA A 137 6.97 11.70 -11.18
CA ALA A 137 7.64 11.26 -12.40
C ALA A 137 9.15 11.55 -12.36
N ALA A 138 9.55 12.75 -11.92
CA ALA A 138 10.95 13.13 -11.78
C ALA A 138 11.68 12.28 -10.73
N LEU A 139 11.02 11.98 -9.61
CA LEU A 139 11.55 11.13 -8.56
C LEU A 139 11.79 9.69 -9.05
N TRP A 140 10.86 9.11 -9.81
CA TRP A 140 11.01 7.78 -10.38
C TRP A 140 12.18 7.71 -11.37
N ARG A 141 12.37 8.72 -12.23
CA ARG A 141 13.54 8.80 -13.12
C ARG A 141 14.85 8.83 -12.33
N ARG A 142 14.91 9.66 -11.29
CA ARG A 142 16.12 9.87 -10.48
C ARG A 142 16.45 8.66 -9.61
N ILE A 143 15.46 8.11 -8.91
CA ILE A 143 15.67 7.05 -7.89
C ILE A 143 15.79 5.67 -8.54
N ALA A 144 14.88 5.36 -9.46
CA ALA A 144 14.81 4.04 -10.08
C ALA A 144 15.62 3.94 -11.38
N GLY A 145 16.05 5.09 -11.95
CA GLY A 145 16.74 5.14 -13.24
C GLY A 145 15.85 4.72 -14.41
N LEU A 146 14.52 4.91 -14.29
CA LEU A 146 13.57 4.50 -15.32
C LEU A 146 13.55 5.49 -16.48
N ALA A 147 13.52 4.96 -17.71
CA ALA A 147 13.23 5.73 -18.90
C ALA A 147 11.74 6.10 -18.99
N ASP A 148 11.41 7.12 -19.78
CA ASP A 148 10.03 7.65 -19.87
C ASP A 148 9.00 6.62 -20.34
N ASP A 149 9.38 5.69 -21.21
CA ASP A 149 8.55 4.59 -21.68
C ASP A 149 8.20 3.55 -20.59
N ARG A 150 8.85 3.66 -19.43
CA ARG A 150 8.61 2.82 -18.26
C ARG A 150 7.79 3.53 -17.17
N ILE A 151 7.39 4.78 -17.42
CA ILE A 151 6.56 5.60 -16.53
C ILE A 151 5.23 5.85 -17.22
N CYS A 152 4.19 5.14 -16.79
CA CYS A 152 2.85 5.27 -17.36
C CYS A 152 2.11 6.43 -16.68
N LEU A 153 1.55 7.33 -17.49
CA LEU A 153 0.74 8.44 -17.01
C LEU A 153 -0.72 8.01 -16.88
N LEU A 154 -1.29 8.18 -15.72
CA LEU A 154 -2.72 7.95 -15.46
C LEU A 154 -3.45 9.28 -15.47
N TYR A 155 -4.56 9.32 -16.17
CA TYR A 155 -5.40 10.51 -16.33
C TYR A 155 -6.59 10.52 -15.36
N THR A 156 -6.74 9.47 -14.56
CA THR A 156 -7.73 9.34 -13.49
C THR A 156 -7.02 9.12 -12.16
N SER A 157 -7.59 9.62 -11.06
CA SER A 157 -7.03 9.46 -9.72
C SER A 157 -7.26 8.06 -9.12
N ASP A 158 -8.02 7.21 -9.80
CA ASP A 158 -8.43 5.88 -9.31
C ASP A 158 -7.73 4.78 -10.10
N ALA A 159 -6.41 4.70 -9.90
CA ALA A 159 -5.56 3.70 -10.55
C ALA A 159 -5.73 2.27 -10.01
N ALA A 160 -6.56 2.09 -8.98
CA ALA A 160 -6.77 0.78 -8.34
C ALA A 160 -7.82 -0.07 -9.06
N ASP A 161 -8.61 0.52 -9.96
CA ASP A 161 -9.74 -0.13 -10.62
C ASP A 161 -9.50 -0.44 -12.11
N GLU A 162 -8.26 -0.22 -12.64
CA GLU A 162 -7.89 -0.57 -14.03
C GLU A 162 -7.02 -1.85 -14.13
#